data_a12bd045042cfd09a80be0f0f18c95fd
#
_entry.id   a12bd045042cfd09a80be0f0f18c95fd
#
_cell.length_a   1.000
_cell.length_b   1.000
_cell.length_c   1.000
_cell.angle_alpha   90.00
_cell.angle_beta   90.00
_cell.angle_gamma   90.00
#
_symmetry.space_group_name_H-M   'P 1'
#
loop_
_entity.id
_entity.type
_entity.pdbx_description
1 polymer ?
#
loop_
_entity_poly.entity_id
_entity_poly.type
_entity_poly.pdbx_seq_one_letter_code
_entity_poly.pdbx_strand_id
1 'polypeptide(L)'
;MISIADNPTKYPPRTAPISSIEMPQFGFGCAPLGDLFVETSEADTRLALDTAWDAGVRYYDTAPWYGHGLSEHRLGGLLRQHSRQGYYVSTKVGRVYLPAPRGEDKRVQWCGGQNFEVTYDYTAEGLATSYTQSQLRLGQSSVDALIIHDLDQGYHGDKFDRYYQQLKDSGLEYLH
;
A
#
# COMPACT_ATOMS: atom_id res chain seq x y z
N MET A 1 9.62 31.49 12.73
CA MET A 1 9.14 31.01 11.43
C MET A 1 10.32 30.34 10.74
N ILE A 2 10.42 29.03 10.79
CA ILE A 2 11.44 28.28 10.05
C ILE A 2 10.88 28.10 8.65
N SER A 3 11.52 28.70 7.65
CA SER A 3 11.18 28.52 6.24
C SER A 3 11.49 27.08 5.84
N ILE A 4 10.47 26.29 5.50
CA ILE A 4 10.57 24.92 5.00
C ILE A 4 10.79 24.90 3.47
N ALA A 5 10.91 26.07 2.86
CA ALA A 5 11.22 26.19 1.44
C ALA A 5 12.72 25.93 1.21
N ASP A 6 12.99 25.07 0.24
CA ASP A 6 14.28 24.82 -0.40
C ASP A 6 15.23 23.78 0.22
N ASN A 7 14.83 22.50 0.18
CA ASN A 7 15.83 21.47 -0.06
C ASN A 7 15.35 20.40 -1.02
N PRO A 8 15.22 20.66 -2.32
CA PRO A 8 14.89 19.67 -3.34
C PRO A 8 15.99 18.60 -3.53
N THR A 9 17.17 18.79 -2.91
CA THR A 9 18.32 17.89 -3.07
C THR A 9 18.39 16.78 -2.00
N LYS A 10 17.53 16.81 -0.99
CA LYS A 10 17.55 15.81 0.09
C LYS A 10 17.09 14.43 -0.36
N TYR A 11 16.39 14.33 -1.48
CA TYR A 11 15.89 13.09 -2.05
C TYR A 11 16.22 13.04 -3.55
N PRO A 12 17.41 12.50 -3.94
CA PRO A 12 17.82 12.46 -5.33
C PRO A 12 16.86 11.60 -6.16
N PRO A 13 16.74 11.90 -7.47
CA PRO A 13 15.98 11.08 -8.40
C PRO A 13 16.46 9.62 -8.36
N ARG A 14 15.51 8.68 -8.38
CA ARG A 14 15.79 7.26 -8.28
C ARG A 14 16.29 6.70 -9.61
N THR A 15 17.60 6.65 -9.78
CA THR A 15 18.25 5.98 -10.90
C THR A 15 19.13 4.80 -10.48
N ALA A 16 19.20 4.51 -9.17
CA ALA A 16 20.10 3.53 -8.60
C ALA A 16 19.38 2.26 -8.14
N PRO A 17 20.04 1.09 -8.14
CA PRO A 17 19.50 -0.14 -7.52
C PRO A 17 19.14 0.06 -6.04
N ILE A 18 18.18 -0.72 -5.53
CA ILE A 18 17.69 -0.63 -4.14
C ILE A 18 18.84 -0.64 -3.10
N SER A 19 19.93 -1.35 -3.37
CA SER A 19 21.12 -1.41 -2.51
C SER A 19 21.87 -0.07 -2.35
N SER A 20 21.55 0.94 -3.18
CA SER A 20 22.16 2.27 -3.15
C SER A 20 21.17 3.39 -2.89
N ILE A 21 19.91 3.06 -2.55
CA ILE A 21 18.88 4.03 -2.23
C ILE A 21 19.04 4.46 -0.77
N GLU A 22 19.28 5.75 -0.56
CA GLU A 22 19.22 6.34 0.77
C GLU A 22 17.74 6.51 1.16
N MET A 23 17.24 5.60 2.01
CA MET A 23 15.87 5.65 2.49
C MET A 23 15.65 6.84 3.43
N PRO A 24 14.51 7.55 3.33
CA PRO A 24 14.16 8.57 4.31
C PRO A 24 14.11 8.00 5.74
N GLN A 25 14.54 8.81 6.73
CA GLN A 25 14.50 8.40 8.14
C GLN A 25 13.07 8.22 8.67
N PHE A 26 12.10 8.88 8.06
CA PHE A 26 10.69 8.82 8.43
C PHE A 26 9.83 8.44 7.24
N GLY A 27 8.84 7.58 7.50
CA GLY A 27 7.79 7.24 6.56
C GLY A 27 6.41 7.51 7.14
N PHE A 28 5.42 7.59 6.28
CA PHE A 28 4.02 7.71 6.63
C PHE A 28 3.35 6.33 6.49
N GLY A 29 2.88 5.78 7.61
CA GLY A 29 2.09 4.55 7.63
C GLY A 29 0.63 4.86 7.30
N CYS A 30 0.14 4.31 6.18
CA CYS A 30 -1.16 4.67 5.63
C CYS A 30 -2.33 3.81 6.13
N ALA A 31 -2.16 2.95 7.13
CA ALA A 31 -3.25 2.13 7.65
C ALA A 31 -4.46 2.96 8.13
N PRO A 32 -4.28 4.09 8.86
CA PRO A 32 -5.39 4.94 9.27
C PRO A 32 -6.20 5.52 8.10
N LEU A 33 -5.59 5.68 6.92
CA LEU A 33 -6.28 6.15 5.72
C LEU A 33 -7.32 5.14 5.18
N GLY A 34 -7.37 3.94 5.72
CA GLY A 34 -8.38 2.92 5.41
C GLY A 34 -9.62 2.98 6.30
N ASP A 35 -9.74 3.97 7.19
CA ASP A 35 -10.84 4.11 8.14
C ASP A 35 -10.93 2.94 9.13
N LEU A 36 -9.82 2.60 9.75
CA LEU A 36 -9.75 1.58 10.79
C LEU A 36 -10.51 2.05 12.04
N PHE A 37 -11.61 1.39 12.36
CA PHE A 37 -12.51 1.66 13.49
C PHE A 37 -13.24 3.01 13.51
N VAL A 38 -12.75 4.02 12.80
CA VAL A 38 -13.33 5.37 12.72
C VAL A 38 -13.23 5.87 11.29
N GLU A 39 -14.33 6.41 10.78
CA GLU A 39 -14.34 7.07 9.48
C GLU A 39 -13.63 8.42 9.57
N THR A 40 -12.76 8.68 8.61
CA THR A 40 -12.07 9.96 8.45
C THR A 40 -12.58 10.64 7.18
N SER A 41 -12.91 11.92 7.27
CA SER A 41 -13.37 12.65 6.09
C SER A 41 -12.28 12.71 5.01
N GLU A 42 -12.70 12.79 3.74
CA GLU A 42 -11.75 12.97 2.62
C GLU A 42 -10.93 14.26 2.78
N ALA A 43 -11.54 15.31 3.35
CA ALA A 43 -10.86 16.58 3.61
C ALA A 43 -9.75 16.44 4.67
N ASP A 44 -10.01 15.76 5.79
CA ASP A 44 -9.02 15.54 6.84
C ASP A 44 -7.91 14.60 6.38
N THR A 45 -8.28 13.55 5.65
CA THR A 45 -7.32 12.62 5.04
C THR A 45 -6.39 13.37 4.09
N ARG A 46 -6.95 14.21 3.24
CA ARG A 46 -6.18 15.03 2.30
C ARG A 46 -5.26 16.00 3.03
N LEU A 47 -5.78 16.69 4.04
CA LEU A 47 -5.00 17.62 4.87
C LEU A 47 -3.82 16.91 5.55
N ALA A 48 -4.04 15.70 6.09
CA ALA A 48 -2.97 14.91 6.73
C ALA A 48 -1.88 14.54 5.73
N LEU A 49 -2.25 14.10 4.53
CA LEU A 49 -1.30 13.73 3.47
C LEU A 49 -0.52 14.95 2.96
N ASP A 50 -1.18 16.05 2.68
CA ASP A 50 -0.55 17.31 2.23
C ASP A 50 0.39 17.86 3.31
N THR A 51 -0.04 17.83 4.58
CA THR A 51 0.81 18.27 5.71
C THR A 51 2.07 17.39 5.84
N ALA A 52 1.93 16.07 5.70
CA ALA A 52 3.08 15.16 5.71
C ALA A 52 4.04 15.45 4.55
N TRP A 53 3.50 15.67 3.36
CA TRP A 53 4.30 16.04 2.18
C TRP A 53 5.06 17.36 2.40
N ASP A 54 4.38 18.39 2.88
CA ASP A 54 4.96 19.72 3.14
C ASP A 54 6.01 19.68 4.27
N ALA A 55 5.83 18.76 5.23
CA ALA A 55 6.81 18.49 6.28
C ALA A 55 8.05 17.69 5.77
N GLY A 56 8.06 17.30 4.50
CA GLY A 56 9.19 16.61 3.89
C GLY A 56 9.13 15.08 3.96
N VAL A 57 8.01 14.49 4.34
CA VAL A 57 7.83 13.03 4.24
C VAL A 57 7.83 12.61 2.78
N ARG A 58 8.65 11.60 2.45
CA ARG A 58 8.83 11.10 1.08
C ARG A 58 8.80 9.58 0.97
N TYR A 59 8.48 8.88 2.06
CA TYR A 59 8.22 7.44 2.04
C TYR A 59 6.82 7.17 2.61
N TYR A 60 6.03 6.40 1.87
CA TYR A 60 4.66 6.04 2.20
C TYR A 60 4.49 4.52 2.13
N ASP A 61 3.98 3.93 3.21
CA ASP A 61 3.67 2.49 3.27
C ASP A 61 2.16 2.29 3.33
N THR A 62 1.61 1.56 2.38
CA THR A 62 0.20 1.22 2.30
C THR A 62 -0.03 -0.27 2.08
N ALA A 63 -1.26 -0.69 1.95
CA ALA A 63 -1.63 -2.07 1.63
C ALA A 63 -3.04 -2.15 1.03
N PRO A 64 -3.31 -3.18 0.22
CA PRO A 64 -4.67 -3.52 -0.18
C PRO A 64 -5.62 -3.64 1.01
N TRP A 65 -5.19 -4.33 2.09
CA TRP A 65 -6.01 -4.56 3.28
C TRP A 65 -6.52 -3.28 3.94
N TYR A 66 -5.81 -2.17 3.85
CA TYR A 66 -6.18 -0.93 4.51
C TYR A 66 -7.42 -0.29 3.88
N GLY A 67 -8.59 -0.55 4.49
CA GLY A 67 -9.87 -0.11 3.99
C GLY A 67 -10.31 -0.80 2.70
N HIS A 68 -9.85 -2.04 2.46
CA HIS A 68 -10.08 -2.77 1.21
C HIS A 68 -9.74 -1.93 -0.03
N GLY A 69 -8.56 -1.29 0.02
CA GLY A 69 -8.04 -0.45 -1.06
C GLY A 69 -8.30 1.05 -0.90
N LEU A 70 -9.11 1.49 0.08
CA LEU A 70 -9.39 2.90 0.31
C LEU A 70 -8.11 3.71 0.58
N SER A 71 -7.22 3.17 1.42
CA SER A 71 -5.93 3.79 1.72
C SER A 71 -5.10 4.03 0.46
N GLU A 72 -5.03 3.05 -0.44
CA GLU A 72 -4.31 3.19 -1.71
C GLU A 72 -4.95 4.24 -2.63
N HIS A 73 -6.28 4.33 -2.70
CA HIS A 73 -6.96 5.38 -3.43
C HIS A 73 -6.65 6.77 -2.91
N ARG A 74 -6.73 6.97 -1.59
CA ARG A 74 -6.43 8.24 -0.92
C ARG A 74 -4.98 8.66 -1.11
N LEU A 75 -4.04 7.74 -0.85
CA LEU A 75 -2.63 7.97 -1.09
C LEU A 75 -2.34 8.28 -2.56
N GLY A 76 -2.93 7.52 -3.49
CA GLY A 76 -2.81 7.75 -4.92
C GLY A 76 -3.25 9.16 -5.33
N GLY A 77 -4.23 9.73 -4.63
CA GLY A 77 -4.66 11.12 -4.80
C GLY A 77 -3.54 12.14 -4.58
N LEU A 78 -2.71 11.94 -3.56
CA LEU A 78 -1.50 12.74 -3.31
C LEU A 78 -0.42 12.44 -4.36
N LEU A 79 -0.06 11.16 -4.52
CA LEU A 79 1.12 10.77 -5.30
C LEU A 79 1.04 11.18 -6.77
N ARG A 80 -0.17 11.16 -7.37
CA ARG A 80 -0.39 11.58 -8.76
C ARG A 80 -0.15 13.08 -9.02
N GLN A 81 -0.03 13.90 -7.98
CA GLN A 81 0.26 15.34 -8.12
C GLN A 81 1.75 15.64 -8.11
N HIS A 82 2.57 14.64 -7.86
CA HIS A 82 4.02 14.77 -7.72
C HIS A 82 4.78 13.88 -8.69
N SER A 83 6.01 14.29 -9.02
CA SER A 83 6.90 13.45 -9.86
C SER A 83 7.19 12.13 -9.17
N ARG A 84 7.11 11.03 -9.93
CA ARG A 84 7.35 9.67 -9.42
C ARG A 84 8.72 9.50 -8.76
N GLN A 85 9.73 10.25 -9.21
CA GLN A 85 11.07 10.23 -8.63
C GLN A 85 11.16 10.97 -7.29
N GLY A 86 10.13 11.73 -6.90
CA GLY A 86 10.14 12.56 -5.70
C GLY A 86 9.76 11.82 -4.41
N TYR A 87 9.41 10.54 -4.47
CA TYR A 87 8.96 9.77 -3.30
C TYR A 87 9.20 8.27 -3.45
N TYR A 88 9.11 7.58 -2.34
CA TYR A 88 9.11 6.13 -2.24
C TYR A 88 7.74 5.65 -1.79
N VAL A 89 7.27 4.57 -2.37
CA VAL A 89 6.01 3.93 -1.98
C VAL A 89 6.17 2.42 -1.91
N SER A 90 5.75 1.84 -0.78
CA SER A 90 5.57 0.40 -0.64
C SER A 90 4.09 0.07 -0.54
N THR A 91 3.71 -1.06 -1.12
CA THR A 91 2.42 -1.70 -0.86
C THR A 91 2.64 -3.19 -0.60
N LYS A 92 1.56 -3.90 -0.34
CA LYS A 92 1.66 -5.30 0.07
C LYS A 92 0.91 -6.19 -0.92
N VAL A 93 1.29 -7.46 -0.97
CA VAL A 93 0.70 -8.46 -1.87
C VAL A 93 0.25 -9.72 -1.12
N GLY A 94 -0.53 -10.56 -1.78
CA GLY A 94 -1.08 -11.79 -1.22
C GLY A 94 -2.59 -11.71 -0.95
N ARG A 95 -3.20 -10.52 -1.05
CA ARG A 95 -4.66 -10.33 -1.01
C ARG A 95 -5.17 -9.90 -2.38
N VAL A 96 -6.14 -10.63 -2.88
CA VAL A 96 -6.83 -10.37 -4.16
C VAL A 96 -8.26 -9.98 -3.85
N TYR A 97 -8.75 -8.96 -4.52
CA TYR A 97 -10.11 -8.45 -4.34
C TYR A 97 -11.04 -8.94 -5.43
N LEU A 98 -12.20 -9.40 -4.99
CA LEU A 98 -13.33 -9.78 -5.83
C LEU A 98 -14.52 -8.89 -5.50
N PRO A 99 -15.48 -8.74 -6.42
CA PRO A 99 -16.73 -8.06 -6.10
C PRO A 99 -17.42 -8.73 -4.91
N ALA A 100 -17.82 -7.93 -3.92
CA ALA A 100 -18.62 -8.47 -2.81
C ALA A 100 -19.96 -9.02 -3.33
N PRO A 101 -20.46 -10.12 -2.78
CA PRO A 101 -21.77 -10.63 -3.12
C PRO A 101 -22.85 -9.57 -2.85
N ARG A 102 -23.85 -9.53 -3.70
CA ARG A 102 -24.90 -8.50 -3.61
C ARG A 102 -25.64 -8.57 -2.27
N GLY A 103 -25.65 -7.45 -1.55
CA GLY A 103 -26.33 -7.32 -0.25
C GLY A 103 -25.47 -7.76 0.95
N GLU A 104 -24.22 -8.17 0.74
CA GLU A 104 -23.29 -8.49 1.82
C GLU A 104 -22.33 -7.33 2.08
N ASP A 105 -22.03 -7.09 3.36
CA ASP A 105 -20.99 -6.17 3.79
C ASP A 105 -19.73 -6.96 4.20
N LYS A 106 -18.63 -6.76 3.49
CA LYS A 106 -17.36 -7.45 3.70
C LYS A 106 -16.28 -6.58 4.35
N ARG A 107 -16.63 -5.34 4.78
CA ARG A 107 -15.63 -4.35 5.24
C ARG A 107 -14.98 -4.67 6.58
N VAL A 108 -15.53 -5.58 7.36
CA VAL A 108 -14.99 -6.04 8.66
C VAL A 108 -14.75 -4.84 9.61
N GLN A 109 -13.51 -4.58 10.04
CA GLN A 109 -13.15 -3.48 10.93
C GLN A 109 -12.93 -2.13 10.20
N TRP A 110 -13.05 -2.10 8.89
CA TRP A 110 -12.83 -0.90 8.08
C TRP A 110 -14.14 -0.14 7.88
N CYS A 111 -14.49 0.77 8.79
CA CYS A 111 -15.79 1.44 8.82
C CYS A 111 -16.16 2.15 7.51
N GLY A 112 -15.22 2.92 6.95
CA GLY A 112 -15.38 3.62 5.68
C GLY A 112 -14.79 2.87 4.49
N GLY A 113 -14.28 1.66 4.68
CA GLY A 113 -13.60 0.87 3.67
C GLY A 113 -14.49 0.52 2.47
N GLN A 114 -13.87 0.14 1.37
CA GLN A 114 -14.57 -0.29 0.17
C GLN A 114 -15.12 -1.70 0.34
N ASN A 115 -16.31 -1.97 -0.20
CA ASN A 115 -16.97 -3.26 -0.03
C ASN A 115 -16.53 -4.25 -1.10
N PHE A 116 -15.39 -4.91 -0.87
CA PHE A 116 -14.88 -6.01 -1.66
C PHE A 116 -14.78 -7.29 -0.83
N GLU A 117 -14.94 -8.44 -1.45
CA GLU A 117 -14.52 -9.70 -0.89
C GLU A 117 -13.02 -9.88 -1.04
N VAL A 118 -12.35 -10.31 0.04
CA VAL A 118 -10.90 -10.53 0.07
C VAL A 118 -10.60 -12.01 0.01
N THR A 119 -9.77 -12.40 -0.92
CA THR A 119 -9.19 -13.75 -0.99
C THR A 119 -7.68 -13.69 -0.80
N TYR A 120 -7.10 -14.80 -0.35
CA TYR A 120 -5.65 -14.92 -0.16
C TYR A 120 -5.09 -15.81 -1.24
N ASP A 121 -4.12 -15.28 -1.98
CA ASP A 121 -3.42 -16.02 -3.03
C ASP A 121 -1.95 -15.57 -3.08
N TYR A 122 -1.06 -16.48 -2.66
CA TYR A 122 0.38 -16.26 -2.63
C TYR A 122 1.12 -16.98 -3.77
N THR A 123 0.39 -17.44 -4.79
CA THR A 123 0.99 -17.90 -6.04
C THR A 123 1.54 -16.74 -6.85
N ALA A 124 2.36 -17.00 -7.86
CA ALA A 124 2.85 -15.98 -8.80
C ALA A 124 1.69 -15.19 -9.44
N GLU A 125 0.63 -15.86 -9.86
CA GLU A 125 -0.56 -15.25 -10.45
C GLU A 125 -1.33 -14.41 -9.43
N GLY A 126 -1.49 -14.90 -8.21
CA GLY A 126 -2.15 -14.17 -7.11
C GLY A 126 -1.38 -12.89 -6.74
N LEU A 127 -0.05 -12.99 -6.61
CA LEU A 127 0.80 -11.82 -6.33
C LEU A 127 0.75 -10.80 -7.47
N ALA A 128 0.82 -11.24 -8.72
CA ALA A 128 0.70 -10.37 -9.89
C ALA A 128 -0.66 -9.67 -9.96
N THR A 129 -1.74 -10.40 -9.69
CA THR A 129 -3.10 -9.84 -9.64
C THR A 129 -3.23 -8.81 -8.52
N SER A 130 -2.78 -9.16 -7.31
CA SER A 130 -2.78 -8.25 -6.16
C SER A 130 -2.03 -6.95 -6.46
N TYR A 131 -0.85 -7.06 -7.06
CA TYR A 131 -0.03 -5.90 -7.45
C TYR A 131 -0.70 -5.05 -8.52
N THR A 132 -1.24 -5.67 -9.57
CA THR A 132 -1.98 -4.95 -10.63
C THR A 132 -3.16 -4.18 -10.06
N GLN A 133 -3.92 -4.77 -9.15
CA GLN A 133 -5.02 -4.10 -8.47
C GLN A 133 -4.53 -2.91 -7.64
N SER A 134 -3.39 -3.02 -6.97
CA SER A 134 -2.77 -1.92 -6.21
C SER A 134 -2.30 -0.79 -7.13
N GLN A 135 -1.67 -1.13 -8.26
CA GLN A 135 -1.26 -0.12 -9.27
C GLN A 135 -2.45 0.71 -9.76
N LEU A 136 -3.59 0.05 -10.03
CA LEU A 136 -4.82 0.74 -10.48
C LEU A 136 -5.37 1.65 -9.38
N ARG A 137 -5.41 1.22 -8.12
CA ARG A 137 -5.91 2.04 -7.01
C ARG A 137 -4.98 3.22 -6.71
N LEU A 138 -3.68 3.00 -6.71
CA LEU A 138 -2.68 4.06 -6.54
C LEU A 138 -2.60 5.01 -7.75
N GLY A 139 -2.99 4.54 -8.94
CA GLY A 139 -2.75 5.25 -10.19
C GLY A 139 -1.26 5.40 -10.50
N GLN A 140 -0.48 4.37 -10.16
CA GLN A 140 0.98 4.32 -10.36
C GLN A 140 1.36 3.09 -11.18
N SER A 141 2.24 3.26 -12.15
CA SER A 141 2.75 2.15 -12.97
C SER A 141 3.75 1.26 -12.23
N SER A 142 4.34 1.75 -11.14
CA SER A 142 5.30 1.01 -10.31
C SER A 142 5.29 1.51 -8.87
N VAL A 143 5.66 0.61 -7.95
CA VAL A 143 6.00 0.91 -6.56
C VAL A 143 7.47 0.60 -6.31
N ASP A 144 7.98 0.94 -5.13
CA ASP A 144 9.39 0.78 -4.79
C ASP A 144 9.67 -0.50 -4.04
N ALA A 145 8.66 -0.99 -3.32
CA ALA A 145 8.74 -2.26 -2.64
C ALA A 145 7.37 -2.94 -2.60
N LEU A 146 7.40 -4.26 -2.72
CA LEU A 146 6.28 -5.16 -2.46
C LEU A 146 6.59 -5.97 -1.21
N ILE A 147 5.66 -6.01 -0.28
CA ILE A 147 5.78 -6.72 0.99
C ILE A 147 4.74 -7.85 0.99
N ILE A 148 5.15 -9.06 1.33
CA ILE A 148 4.20 -10.17 1.56
C ILE A 148 3.43 -9.85 2.84
N HIS A 149 2.08 -9.80 2.74
CA HIS A 149 1.25 -9.29 3.83
C HIS A 149 0.72 -10.42 4.72
N ASP A 150 1.07 -10.36 6.01
CA ASP A 150 0.56 -11.22 7.09
C ASP A 150 0.60 -12.72 6.78
N LEU A 151 1.63 -13.19 6.08
CA LEU A 151 1.82 -14.62 5.84
C LEU A 151 2.50 -15.25 7.06
N ASP A 152 1.75 -15.46 8.11
CA ASP A 152 2.23 -16.08 9.34
C ASP A 152 1.19 -17.01 9.98
N GLN A 153 1.67 -17.88 10.88
CA GLN A 153 0.87 -18.89 11.57
C GLN A 153 -0.23 -18.26 12.45
N GLY A 154 0.07 -17.11 13.10
CA GLY A 154 -0.89 -16.45 13.99
C GLY A 154 -2.08 -15.89 13.25
N TYR A 155 -1.86 -15.37 12.03
CA TYR A 155 -2.90 -14.78 11.20
C TYR A 155 -3.72 -15.84 10.45
N HIS A 156 -3.07 -16.83 9.84
CA HIS A 156 -3.73 -17.81 8.96
C HIS A 156 -4.11 -19.13 9.65
N GLY A 157 -3.61 -19.40 10.86
CA GLY A 157 -3.90 -20.64 11.59
C GLY A 157 -3.62 -21.87 10.74
N ASP A 158 -4.58 -22.79 10.64
CA ASP A 158 -4.46 -24.06 9.88
C ASP A 158 -4.25 -23.87 8.37
N LYS A 159 -4.49 -22.67 7.84
CA LYS A 159 -4.30 -22.37 6.42
C LYS A 159 -2.88 -21.92 6.09
N PHE A 160 -2.06 -21.62 7.09
CA PHE A 160 -0.71 -21.09 6.91
C PHE A 160 0.15 -21.97 6.01
N ASP A 161 0.24 -23.26 6.29
CA ASP A 161 1.09 -24.18 5.53
C ASP A 161 0.73 -24.19 4.04
N ARG A 162 -0.57 -24.16 3.73
CA ARG A 162 -1.05 -24.10 2.35
C ARG A 162 -0.58 -22.81 1.66
N TYR A 163 -0.74 -21.68 2.29
CA TYR A 163 -0.38 -20.38 1.71
C TYR A 163 1.15 -20.20 1.62
N TYR A 164 1.86 -20.67 2.63
CA TYR A 164 3.32 -20.69 2.61
C TYR A 164 3.86 -21.59 1.49
N GLN A 165 3.22 -22.71 1.23
CA GLN A 165 3.58 -23.60 0.11
C GLN A 165 3.32 -22.91 -1.24
N GLN A 166 2.19 -22.23 -1.43
CA GLN A 166 1.93 -21.43 -2.65
C GLN A 166 3.06 -20.43 -2.91
N LEU A 167 3.48 -19.70 -1.88
CA LEU A 167 4.59 -18.74 -2.00
C LEU A 167 5.88 -19.44 -2.44
N LYS A 168 6.22 -20.58 -1.84
CA LYS A 168 7.45 -21.33 -2.16
C LYS A 168 7.44 -21.92 -3.56
N ASP A 169 6.30 -22.46 -4.00
CA ASP A 169 6.21 -23.18 -5.26
C ASP A 169 6.24 -22.24 -6.49
N SER A 170 5.73 -21.03 -6.36
CA SER A 170 5.67 -20.08 -7.48
C SER A 170 5.77 -18.61 -7.09
N GLY A 171 5.28 -18.22 -5.91
CA GLY A 171 5.19 -16.81 -5.54
C GLY A 171 6.54 -16.10 -5.42
N LEU A 172 7.57 -16.79 -4.90
CA LEU A 172 8.92 -16.22 -4.80
C LEU A 172 9.53 -15.92 -6.17
N GLU A 173 9.22 -16.72 -7.18
CA GLU A 173 9.69 -16.50 -8.55
C GLU A 173 9.18 -15.17 -9.13
N TYR A 174 7.98 -14.76 -8.76
CA TYR A 174 7.40 -13.48 -9.17
C TYR A 174 8.09 -12.27 -8.50
N LEU A 175 8.66 -12.43 -7.32
CA LEU A 175 9.27 -11.35 -6.53
C LEU A 175 10.75 -11.13 -6.86
N HIS A 176 11.35 -11.98 -7.66
CA HIS A 176 12.75 -11.89 -8.15
C HIS A 176 12.81 -11.25 -9.54
#